data_843f5afa4971f4b4f7c67c48e2c5f5c0
#
_entry.id   843f5afa4971f4b4f7c67c48e2c5f5c0
#
_cell.length_a   1.000
_cell.length_b   1.000
_cell.length_c   1.000
_cell.angle_alpha   90.00
_cell.angle_beta   90.00
_cell.angle_gamma   90.00
#
_symmetry.space_group_name_H-M   'P 1'
#
loop_
_entity.id
_entity.type
_entity.pdbx_description
1 polymer ?
#
loop_
_entity_poly.entity_id
_entity_poly.type
_entity_poly.pdbx_seq_one_letter_code
_entity_poly.pdbx_strand_id
1 'polypeptide(L)'
;MSETVLSSATREVTLGFDRSFVPIGERINPTGRKLLAKEMKEGDFSRVESDAVAQVEAGARMLDVNAGIPLADEPGIMAKAIQLVQSVVDVPLCIDSSIVAALEAGLSVYKGKALLNSVTGEEERLESVLPLVKKYGAAVVAISNDDTGISQDINVRFEVARKIVERAADHGIPASDVVVDPLVMPIGAIGAAGRQVMDLVRRLRSELKVNTICGASNVSFGLPNRNGLNGAFISMAIAAGMTSAIVNPLHTEIMTAIRGADVIMGNDKECANWIRAYRELPAGAEDRRARRGRRRRQATA
;
A
#
# COMPACT_ATOMS: atom_id res chain seq x y z
N MET A 1 -0.09 -4.15 22.06
CA MET A 1 -0.11 -3.28 20.87
C MET A 1 -0.68 -4.10 19.73
N SER A 2 -1.50 -3.50 18.87
CA SER A 2 -2.17 -4.25 17.78
C SER A 2 -1.18 -4.56 16.67
N GLU A 3 -0.91 -5.81 16.41
CA GLU A 3 -0.14 -6.28 15.25
C GLU A 3 -1.10 -6.91 14.25
N THR A 4 -1.01 -6.51 12.96
CA THR A 4 -1.71 -7.17 11.87
C THR A 4 -0.74 -8.11 11.19
N VAL A 5 -0.98 -9.42 11.30
CA VAL A 5 -0.16 -10.44 10.66
C VAL A 5 -0.81 -10.85 9.34
N LEU A 6 -0.07 -10.70 8.25
CA LEU A 6 -0.45 -11.09 6.90
C LEU A 6 0.51 -12.15 6.41
N SER A 7 0.07 -13.09 5.58
CA SER A 7 0.95 -14.16 5.11
C SER A 7 0.70 -14.52 3.65
N SER A 8 1.78 -14.92 2.97
CA SER A 8 1.74 -15.76 1.77
C SER A 8 1.60 -17.23 2.19
N ALA A 9 1.88 -18.16 1.29
CA ALA A 9 1.88 -19.58 1.61
C ALA A 9 2.96 -19.98 2.63
N THR A 10 4.10 -19.28 2.67
CA THR A 10 5.27 -19.65 3.49
C THR A 10 5.89 -18.47 4.26
N ARG A 11 5.49 -17.22 3.99
CA ARG A 11 6.10 -16.03 4.57
C ARG A 11 5.08 -15.13 5.25
N GLU A 12 5.45 -14.59 6.41
CA GLU A 12 4.63 -13.63 7.15
C GLU A 12 5.21 -12.22 7.06
N VAL A 13 4.31 -11.24 7.05
CA VAL A 13 4.60 -9.81 7.19
C VAL A 13 3.70 -9.24 8.27
N THR A 14 4.30 -8.58 9.24
CA THR A 14 3.57 -7.94 10.36
C THR A 14 3.59 -6.43 10.19
N LEU A 15 2.39 -5.82 10.20
CA LEU A 15 2.21 -4.39 10.40
C LEU A 15 2.14 -4.13 11.90
N GLY A 16 2.86 -3.11 12.39
CA GLY A 16 2.87 -2.81 13.81
C GLY A 16 3.62 -1.52 14.12
N PHE A 17 3.32 -0.90 15.28
CA PHE A 17 3.82 0.42 15.64
C PHE A 17 5.32 0.46 15.95
N ASP A 18 5.90 -0.67 16.33
CA ASP A 18 7.33 -0.83 16.65
C ASP A 18 8.02 -1.80 15.67
N ARG A 19 7.48 -1.86 14.44
CA ARG A 19 7.99 -2.65 13.33
C ARG A 19 8.44 -1.75 12.20
N SER A 20 9.38 -2.24 11.38
CA SER A 20 9.74 -1.55 10.14
C SER A 20 8.53 -1.35 9.25
N PHE A 21 8.41 -0.18 8.66
CA PHE A 21 7.35 0.19 7.73
C PHE A 21 7.21 -0.82 6.58
N VAL A 22 5.98 -1.09 6.16
CA VAL A 22 5.70 -2.06 5.10
C VAL A 22 5.35 -1.36 3.79
N PRO A 23 6.29 -1.28 2.82
CA PRO A 23 5.98 -0.85 1.47
C PRO A 23 5.22 -1.94 0.72
N ILE A 24 4.06 -1.58 0.15
CA ILE A 24 3.20 -2.43 -0.65
C ILE A 24 3.31 -1.95 -2.10
N GLY A 25 3.69 -2.83 -3.02
CA GLY A 25 3.95 -2.46 -4.41
C GLY A 25 2.66 -2.18 -5.19
N GLU A 26 2.57 -1.03 -5.88
CA GLU A 26 1.36 -0.52 -6.58
C GLU A 26 1.27 -0.87 -8.07
N ARG A 27 2.27 -1.59 -8.64
CA ARG A 27 2.39 -1.67 -10.10
C ARG A 27 1.42 -2.63 -10.77
N ILE A 28 0.84 -3.59 -10.07
CA ILE A 28 -0.15 -4.52 -10.63
C ILE A 28 -1.54 -3.87 -10.52
N ASN A 29 -1.71 -2.78 -11.26
CA ASN A 29 -2.96 -2.03 -11.33
C ASN A 29 -3.15 -1.49 -12.75
N PRO A 30 -4.18 -1.90 -13.50
CA PRO A 30 -4.44 -1.48 -14.87
C PRO A 30 -4.92 -0.03 -14.99
N THR A 31 -5.35 0.62 -13.88
CA THR A 31 -5.79 2.00 -13.88
C THR A 31 -4.68 2.94 -14.34
N GLY A 32 -4.93 3.68 -15.43
CA GLY A 32 -3.94 4.57 -16.05
C GLY A 32 -2.82 3.84 -16.83
N ARG A 33 -2.79 2.51 -16.86
CA ARG A 33 -1.81 1.67 -17.56
C ARG A 33 -2.45 0.93 -18.73
N LYS A 34 -2.76 1.65 -19.82
CA LYS A 34 -3.51 1.14 -20.98
C LYS A 34 -2.96 -0.17 -21.56
N LEU A 35 -1.62 -0.32 -21.61
CA LEU A 35 -1.01 -1.54 -22.13
C LEU A 35 -1.22 -2.73 -21.20
N LEU A 36 -1.03 -2.55 -19.87
CA LEU A 36 -1.30 -3.59 -18.89
C LEU A 36 -2.77 -4.01 -18.93
N ALA A 37 -3.70 -3.04 -18.98
CA ALA A 37 -5.13 -3.31 -19.08
C ALA A 37 -5.48 -4.15 -20.32
N LYS A 38 -4.88 -3.83 -21.48
CA LYS A 38 -5.07 -4.57 -22.73
C LYS A 38 -4.56 -6.01 -22.59
N GLU A 39 -3.31 -6.18 -22.15
CA GLU A 39 -2.67 -7.48 -21.99
C GLU A 39 -3.46 -8.38 -21.02
N MET A 40 -3.83 -7.89 -19.83
CA MET A 40 -4.64 -8.64 -18.87
C MET A 40 -6.00 -9.05 -19.44
N LYS A 41 -6.66 -8.16 -20.20
CA LYS A 41 -7.95 -8.46 -20.87
C LYS A 41 -7.82 -9.53 -21.95
N GLU A 42 -6.69 -9.57 -22.66
CA GLU A 42 -6.38 -10.56 -23.70
C GLU A 42 -5.83 -11.88 -23.11
N GLY A 43 -5.63 -11.94 -21.79
CA GLY A 43 -5.11 -13.11 -21.08
C GLY A 43 -3.58 -13.22 -21.08
N ASP A 44 -2.88 -12.18 -21.49
CA ASP A 44 -1.42 -12.08 -21.35
C ASP A 44 -1.07 -11.42 -20.01
N PHE A 45 -0.49 -12.21 -19.11
CA PHE A 45 -0.07 -11.79 -17.77
C PHE A 45 1.45 -11.62 -17.63
N SER A 46 2.22 -11.65 -18.74
CA SER A 46 3.69 -11.55 -18.71
C SER A 46 4.18 -10.26 -18.02
N ARG A 47 3.44 -9.15 -18.18
CA ARG A 47 3.73 -7.89 -17.51
C ARG A 47 3.39 -7.92 -16.01
N VAL A 48 2.32 -8.62 -15.62
CA VAL A 48 1.99 -8.84 -14.20
C VAL A 48 3.12 -9.59 -13.52
N GLU A 49 3.62 -10.65 -14.15
CA GLU A 49 4.76 -11.44 -13.65
C GLU A 49 6.01 -10.57 -13.49
N SER A 50 6.41 -9.85 -14.55
CA SER A 50 7.61 -8.99 -14.52
C SER A 50 7.49 -7.85 -13.50
N ASP A 51 6.32 -7.23 -13.37
CA ASP A 51 6.07 -6.18 -12.36
C ASP A 51 6.10 -6.77 -10.94
N ALA A 52 5.59 -7.98 -10.72
CA ALA A 52 5.62 -8.64 -9.42
C ALA A 52 7.06 -8.87 -8.94
N VAL A 53 7.88 -9.51 -9.79
CA VAL A 53 9.29 -9.79 -9.49
C VAL A 53 10.07 -8.50 -9.25
N ALA A 54 9.98 -7.52 -10.18
CA ALA A 54 10.71 -6.27 -10.08
C ALA A 54 10.39 -5.47 -8.80
N GLN A 55 9.13 -5.44 -8.37
CA GLN A 55 8.74 -4.75 -7.15
C GLN A 55 9.28 -5.41 -5.88
N VAL A 56 9.28 -6.74 -5.81
CA VAL A 56 9.84 -7.49 -4.67
C VAL A 56 11.36 -7.31 -4.61
N GLU A 57 12.06 -7.37 -5.76
CA GLU A 57 13.50 -7.11 -5.85
C GLU A 57 13.86 -5.68 -5.42
N ALA A 58 12.99 -4.69 -5.73
CA ALA A 58 13.16 -3.31 -5.30
C ALA A 58 12.88 -3.09 -3.79
N GLY A 59 12.31 -4.11 -3.10
CA GLY A 59 12.12 -4.11 -1.65
C GLY A 59 10.66 -3.96 -1.21
N ALA A 60 9.67 -4.17 -2.08
CA ALA A 60 8.29 -4.34 -1.65
C ALA A 60 8.19 -5.56 -0.73
N ARG A 61 7.47 -5.41 0.38
CA ARG A 61 7.23 -6.50 1.32
C ARG A 61 5.89 -7.18 1.09
N MET A 62 5.00 -6.51 0.39
CA MET A 62 3.70 -6.99 -0.08
C MET A 62 3.44 -6.41 -1.47
N LEU A 63 2.50 -6.97 -2.21
CA LEU A 63 2.03 -6.42 -3.48
C LEU A 63 0.53 -6.18 -3.44
N ASP A 64 0.10 -5.03 -3.96
CA ASP A 64 -1.28 -4.72 -4.25
C ASP A 64 -1.63 -5.21 -5.66
N VAL A 65 -2.72 -5.96 -5.79
CA VAL A 65 -3.17 -6.56 -7.04
C VAL A 65 -4.59 -6.10 -7.34
N ASN A 66 -4.72 -5.31 -8.40
CA ASN A 66 -5.98 -4.80 -8.93
C ASN A 66 -6.21 -5.31 -10.34
N ALA A 67 -7.43 -5.72 -10.66
CA ALA A 67 -7.85 -6.25 -11.96
C ALA A 67 -8.99 -5.42 -12.60
N GLY A 68 -9.26 -4.23 -12.11
CA GLY A 68 -10.34 -3.34 -12.53
C GLY A 68 -10.16 -2.82 -13.96
N ILE A 69 -10.68 -3.56 -14.93
CA ILE A 69 -10.67 -3.20 -16.35
C ILE A 69 -12.11 -3.02 -16.82
N PRO A 70 -12.50 -1.84 -17.32
CA PRO A 70 -13.85 -1.61 -17.78
C PRO A 70 -14.30 -2.65 -18.83
N LEU A 71 -15.51 -3.19 -18.65
CA LEU A 71 -16.12 -4.15 -19.56
C LEU A 71 -15.30 -5.45 -19.73
N ALA A 72 -14.61 -5.89 -18.69
CA ALA A 72 -13.91 -7.17 -18.65
C ALA A 72 -14.47 -8.06 -17.53
N ASP A 73 -14.13 -9.35 -17.56
CA ASP A 73 -14.42 -10.30 -16.48
C ASP A 73 -13.43 -10.09 -15.34
N GLU A 74 -13.67 -9.06 -14.50
CA GLU A 74 -12.77 -8.73 -13.40
C GLU A 74 -12.57 -9.88 -12.42
N PRO A 75 -13.59 -10.64 -11.98
CA PRO A 75 -13.39 -11.80 -11.11
C PRO A 75 -12.44 -12.84 -11.69
N GLY A 76 -12.61 -13.21 -12.96
CA GLY A 76 -11.76 -14.19 -13.63
C GLY A 76 -10.33 -13.70 -13.82
N ILE A 77 -10.15 -12.42 -14.14
CA ILE A 77 -8.83 -11.79 -14.28
C ILE A 77 -8.13 -11.70 -12.90
N MET A 78 -8.86 -11.31 -11.85
CA MET A 78 -8.34 -11.24 -10.49
C MET A 78 -7.83 -12.60 -10.01
N ALA A 79 -8.62 -13.65 -10.14
CA ALA A 79 -8.21 -14.99 -9.74
C ALA A 79 -6.94 -15.46 -10.45
N LYS A 80 -6.83 -15.21 -11.76
CA LYS A 80 -5.63 -15.55 -12.55
C LYS A 80 -4.43 -14.73 -12.13
N ALA A 81 -4.58 -13.43 -11.92
CA ALA A 81 -3.50 -12.54 -11.47
C ALA A 81 -2.96 -12.98 -10.10
N ILE A 82 -3.84 -13.27 -9.13
CA ILE A 82 -3.47 -13.74 -7.79
C ILE A 82 -2.69 -15.06 -7.87
N GLN A 83 -3.19 -16.05 -8.62
CA GLN A 83 -2.51 -17.33 -8.79
C GLN A 83 -1.11 -17.18 -9.42
N LEU A 84 -1.01 -16.36 -10.48
CA LEU A 84 0.29 -16.09 -11.12
C LEU A 84 1.26 -15.41 -10.17
N VAL A 85 0.85 -14.33 -9.51
CA VAL A 85 1.73 -13.57 -8.60
C VAL A 85 2.24 -14.49 -7.49
N GLN A 86 1.36 -15.32 -6.87
CA GLN A 86 1.79 -16.28 -5.85
C GLN A 86 2.69 -17.40 -6.38
N SER A 87 2.73 -17.65 -7.68
CA SER A 87 3.62 -18.65 -8.27
C SER A 87 5.04 -18.12 -8.52
N VAL A 88 5.21 -16.80 -8.62
CA VAL A 88 6.51 -16.18 -9.01
C VAL A 88 7.17 -15.41 -7.88
N VAL A 89 6.42 -14.97 -6.86
CA VAL A 89 6.95 -14.29 -5.67
C VAL A 89 6.30 -14.81 -4.38
N ASP A 90 7.07 -14.82 -3.31
CA ASP A 90 6.61 -15.26 -1.98
C ASP A 90 6.50 -14.06 -1.03
N VAL A 91 5.47 -13.22 -1.27
CA VAL A 91 5.09 -12.11 -0.39
C VAL A 91 3.57 -12.09 -0.22
N PRO A 92 3.04 -11.61 0.92
CA PRO A 92 1.59 -11.45 1.08
C PRO A 92 1.02 -10.47 0.06
N LEU A 93 -0.26 -10.68 -0.33
CA LEU A 93 -0.93 -9.82 -1.29
C LEU A 93 -2.06 -9.00 -0.64
N CYS A 94 -2.22 -7.78 -1.16
CA CYS A 94 -3.38 -6.94 -1.00
C CYS A 94 -4.27 -7.17 -2.24
N ILE A 95 -5.52 -7.60 -2.04
CA ILE A 95 -6.47 -7.88 -3.12
C ILE A 95 -7.39 -6.66 -3.23
N ASP A 96 -7.22 -5.89 -4.30
CA ASP A 96 -7.84 -4.58 -4.48
C ASP A 96 -8.93 -4.61 -5.55
N SER A 97 -10.17 -4.39 -5.14
CA SER A 97 -11.31 -4.18 -6.04
C SER A 97 -12.47 -3.46 -5.36
N SER A 98 -13.22 -2.68 -6.15
CA SER A 98 -14.53 -2.17 -5.76
C SER A 98 -15.64 -3.22 -5.95
N ILE A 99 -15.41 -4.29 -6.70
CA ILE A 99 -16.40 -5.33 -7.03
C ILE A 99 -16.26 -6.50 -6.06
N VAL A 100 -17.31 -6.76 -5.26
CA VAL A 100 -17.34 -7.82 -4.24
C VAL A 100 -17.03 -9.20 -4.84
N ALA A 101 -17.58 -9.52 -6.02
CA ALA A 101 -17.31 -10.78 -6.70
C ALA A 101 -15.85 -10.94 -7.11
N ALA A 102 -15.16 -9.86 -7.46
CA ALA A 102 -13.72 -9.89 -7.76
C ALA A 102 -12.86 -10.09 -6.50
N LEU A 103 -13.25 -9.46 -5.37
CA LEU A 103 -12.61 -9.71 -4.07
C LEU A 103 -12.76 -11.17 -3.66
N GLU A 104 -13.97 -11.74 -3.77
CA GLU A 104 -14.22 -13.13 -3.44
C GLU A 104 -13.46 -14.10 -4.36
N ALA A 105 -13.43 -13.83 -5.67
CA ALA A 105 -12.65 -14.63 -6.62
C ALA A 105 -11.16 -14.65 -6.29
N GLY A 106 -10.57 -13.49 -5.96
CA GLY A 106 -9.17 -13.40 -5.52
C GLY A 106 -8.90 -14.14 -4.21
N LEU A 107 -9.76 -13.94 -3.20
CA LEU A 107 -9.65 -14.62 -1.90
C LEU A 107 -9.79 -16.14 -2.02
N SER A 108 -10.66 -16.63 -2.91
CA SER A 108 -10.94 -18.07 -3.08
C SER A 108 -9.74 -18.87 -3.56
N VAL A 109 -8.80 -18.24 -4.27
CA VAL A 109 -7.58 -18.88 -4.82
C VAL A 109 -6.33 -18.50 -4.03
N TYR A 110 -6.43 -17.54 -3.10
CA TYR A 110 -5.29 -17.08 -2.31
C TYR A 110 -4.85 -18.11 -1.27
N LYS A 111 -3.54 -18.26 -1.11
CA LYS A 111 -2.93 -19.13 -0.08
C LYS A 111 -2.22 -18.26 0.95
N GLY A 112 -2.74 -18.28 2.18
CA GLY A 112 -2.24 -17.47 3.28
C GLY A 112 -3.33 -16.55 3.84
N LYS A 113 -2.93 -15.49 4.55
CA LYS A 113 -3.81 -14.44 5.08
C LYS A 113 -3.63 -13.16 4.27
N ALA A 114 -4.58 -12.89 3.37
CA ALA A 114 -4.58 -11.70 2.51
C ALA A 114 -4.96 -10.42 3.27
N LEU A 115 -4.62 -9.26 2.69
CA LEU A 115 -5.22 -7.97 3.00
C LEU A 115 -6.26 -7.65 1.92
N LEU A 116 -7.55 -7.59 2.28
CA LEU A 116 -8.62 -7.21 1.37
C LEU A 116 -8.71 -5.68 1.28
N ASN A 117 -8.73 -5.10 0.10
CA ASN A 117 -8.81 -3.67 -0.16
C ASN A 117 -10.04 -3.39 -1.06
N SER A 118 -11.16 -2.86 -0.56
CA SER A 118 -11.39 -2.28 0.75
C SER A 118 -12.86 -2.34 1.17
N VAL A 119 -13.11 -1.91 2.39
CA VAL A 119 -14.43 -1.59 2.92
C VAL A 119 -14.51 -0.10 3.25
N THR A 120 -15.69 0.50 3.08
CA THR A 120 -16.02 1.88 3.48
C THR A 120 -17.04 1.87 4.63
N GLY A 121 -17.35 3.04 5.20
CA GLY A 121 -18.35 3.19 6.25
C GLY A 121 -19.80 3.11 5.79
N GLU A 122 -20.06 2.88 4.50
CA GLU A 122 -21.38 2.65 3.92
C GLU A 122 -21.95 1.30 4.39
N GLU A 123 -23.20 1.29 4.90
CA GLU A 123 -23.79 0.05 5.46
C GLU A 123 -23.83 -1.10 4.42
N GLU A 124 -24.24 -0.81 3.20
CA GLU A 124 -24.28 -1.82 2.13
C GLU A 124 -22.88 -2.43 1.87
N ARG A 125 -21.84 -1.60 1.93
CA ARG A 125 -20.47 -2.05 1.73
C ARG A 125 -19.96 -2.87 2.92
N LEU A 126 -20.30 -2.47 4.16
CA LEU A 126 -19.98 -3.21 5.37
C LEU A 126 -20.61 -4.60 5.33
N GLU A 127 -21.92 -4.69 5.06
CA GLU A 127 -22.65 -5.95 5.00
C GLU A 127 -22.25 -6.87 3.85
N SER A 128 -21.70 -6.33 2.75
CA SER A 128 -21.25 -7.14 1.62
C SER A 128 -19.80 -7.62 1.75
N VAL A 129 -18.93 -6.86 2.42
CA VAL A 129 -17.48 -7.14 2.46
C VAL A 129 -17.06 -7.83 3.76
N LEU A 130 -17.55 -7.41 4.93
CA LEU A 130 -17.10 -7.99 6.21
C LEU A 130 -17.37 -9.51 6.33
N PRO A 131 -18.47 -10.06 5.82
CA PRO A 131 -18.66 -11.52 5.78
C PRO A 131 -17.57 -12.25 4.97
N LEU A 132 -17.07 -11.66 3.86
CA LEU A 132 -15.97 -12.24 3.10
C LEU A 132 -14.66 -12.23 3.90
N VAL A 133 -14.36 -11.10 4.56
CA VAL A 133 -13.19 -10.99 5.44
C VAL A 133 -13.20 -12.11 6.48
N LYS A 134 -14.34 -12.30 7.13
CA LYS A 134 -14.53 -13.38 8.12
C LYS A 134 -14.42 -14.77 7.53
N LYS A 135 -15.08 -15.01 6.39
CA LYS A 135 -15.12 -16.30 5.69
C LYS A 135 -13.71 -16.79 5.32
N TYR A 136 -12.87 -15.88 4.82
CA TYR A 136 -11.52 -16.20 4.35
C TYR A 136 -10.42 -15.93 5.39
N GLY A 137 -10.77 -15.43 6.58
CA GLY A 137 -9.79 -15.12 7.63
C GLY A 137 -8.79 -14.04 7.21
N ALA A 138 -9.20 -13.13 6.33
CA ALA A 138 -8.37 -12.04 5.84
C ALA A 138 -8.29 -10.88 6.84
N ALA A 139 -7.34 -9.95 6.65
CA ALA A 139 -7.43 -8.60 7.19
C ALA A 139 -8.09 -7.67 6.14
N VAL A 140 -8.55 -6.49 6.56
CA VAL A 140 -9.27 -5.57 5.68
C VAL A 140 -8.77 -4.14 5.80
N VAL A 141 -8.65 -3.45 4.66
CA VAL A 141 -8.46 -2.01 4.59
C VAL A 141 -9.79 -1.31 4.82
N ALA A 142 -9.84 -0.45 5.83
CA ALA A 142 -11.00 0.38 6.18
C ALA A 142 -10.76 1.82 5.71
N ILE A 143 -11.42 2.24 4.64
CA ILE A 143 -11.31 3.60 4.11
C ILE A 143 -12.19 4.54 4.94
N SER A 144 -11.63 5.65 5.42
CA SER A 144 -12.29 6.62 6.32
C SER A 144 -13.29 7.54 5.60
N ASN A 145 -14.21 6.96 4.80
CA ASN A 145 -15.33 7.65 4.14
C ASN A 145 -16.60 6.80 4.21
N ASP A 146 -17.75 7.44 4.05
CA ASP A 146 -19.08 6.82 4.07
C ASP A 146 -20.02 7.45 3.02
N ASP A 147 -21.34 7.23 3.18
CA ASP A 147 -22.40 7.76 2.31
C ASP A 147 -22.36 9.29 2.14
N THR A 148 -21.79 10.01 3.09
CA THR A 148 -21.65 11.47 3.01
C THR A 148 -20.45 11.91 2.15
N GLY A 149 -19.67 10.95 1.67
CA GLY A 149 -18.47 11.15 0.85
C GLY A 149 -17.20 11.39 1.66
N ILE A 150 -16.22 12.04 1.05
CA ILE A 150 -14.91 12.29 1.66
C ILE A 150 -14.94 13.60 2.43
N SER A 151 -15.02 13.54 3.76
CA SER A 151 -14.97 14.73 4.61
C SER A 151 -13.56 15.32 4.69
N GLN A 152 -13.44 16.65 4.72
CA GLN A 152 -12.20 17.34 5.07
C GLN A 152 -11.97 17.44 6.59
N ASP A 153 -13.00 17.19 7.41
CA ASP A 153 -12.88 17.16 8.86
C ASP A 153 -12.32 15.81 9.33
N ILE A 154 -11.16 15.87 9.98
CA ILE A 154 -10.49 14.69 10.55
C ILE A 154 -11.32 14.01 11.64
N ASN A 155 -12.19 14.74 12.34
CA ASN A 155 -13.07 14.15 13.35
C ASN A 155 -14.10 13.24 12.68
N VAL A 156 -14.71 13.69 11.59
CA VAL A 156 -15.66 12.87 10.83
C VAL A 156 -14.96 11.61 10.30
N ARG A 157 -13.77 11.74 9.68
CA ARG A 157 -13.00 10.57 9.21
C ARG A 157 -12.64 9.61 10.33
N PHE A 158 -12.30 10.14 11.51
CA PHE A 158 -12.00 9.30 12.68
C PHE A 158 -13.24 8.52 13.15
N GLU A 159 -14.41 9.17 13.21
CA GLU A 159 -15.66 8.51 13.58
C GLU A 159 -16.08 7.43 12.58
N VAL A 160 -15.89 7.68 11.28
CA VAL A 160 -16.12 6.65 10.25
C VAL A 160 -15.17 5.47 10.44
N ALA A 161 -13.88 5.71 10.68
CA ALA A 161 -12.92 4.64 10.97
C ALA A 161 -13.33 3.84 12.22
N ARG A 162 -13.76 4.52 13.29
CA ARG A 162 -14.26 3.87 14.51
C ARG A 162 -15.47 2.99 14.20
N LYS A 163 -16.47 3.52 13.48
CA LYS A 163 -17.64 2.77 13.04
C LYS A 163 -17.25 1.49 12.32
N ILE A 164 -16.32 1.55 11.36
CA ILE A 164 -15.89 0.36 10.61
C ILE A 164 -15.23 -0.67 11.55
N VAL A 165 -14.38 -0.23 12.49
CA VAL A 165 -13.75 -1.12 13.48
C VAL A 165 -14.78 -1.80 14.36
N GLU A 166 -15.79 -1.07 14.85
CA GLU A 166 -16.88 -1.61 15.65
C GLU A 166 -17.73 -2.62 14.84
N ARG A 167 -18.09 -2.27 13.60
CA ARG A 167 -18.83 -3.17 12.71
C ARG A 167 -18.04 -4.44 12.36
N ALA A 168 -16.72 -4.32 12.17
CA ALA A 168 -15.86 -5.48 11.99
C ALA A 168 -15.88 -6.40 13.21
N ALA A 169 -15.89 -5.85 14.42
CA ALA A 169 -16.01 -6.62 15.65
C ALA A 169 -17.35 -7.37 15.76
N ASP A 170 -18.47 -6.75 15.31
CA ASP A 170 -19.79 -7.40 15.25
C ASP A 170 -19.77 -8.65 14.34
N HIS A 171 -18.95 -8.63 13.27
CA HIS A 171 -18.71 -9.78 12.39
C HIS A 171 -17.65 -10.74 12.94
N GLY A 172 -17.13 -10.50 14.16
CA GLY A 172 -16.08 -11.33 14.79
C GLY A 172 -14.71 -11.18 14.12
N ILE A 173 -14.43 -10.02 13.54
CA ILE A 173 -13.11 -9.63 12.99
C ILE A 173 -12.42 -8.77 14.06
N PRO A 174 -11.25 -9.15 14.58
CA PRO A 174 -10.58 -8.37 15.60
C PRO A 174 -10.03 -7.06 15.04
N ALA A 175 -9.94 -6.02 15.86
CA ALA A 175 -9.38 -4.71 15.45
C ALA A 175 -7.95 -4.81 14.91
N SER A 176 -7.19 -5.85 15.29
CA SER A 176 -5.88 -6.14 14.73
C SER A 176 -5.91 -6.50 13.24
N ASP A 177 -7.03 -6.94 12.72
CA ASP A 177 -7.24 -7.30 11.32
C ASP A 177 -7.91 -6.17 10.51
N VAL A 178 -8.10 -5.00 11.13
CA VAL A 178 -8.59 -3.77 10.46
C VAL A 178 -7.42 -2.80 10.30
N VAL A 179 -7.08 -2.48 9.05
CA VAL A 179 -6.01 -1.53 8.70
C VAL A 179 -6.66 -0.28 8.10
N VAL A 180 -6.57 0.86 8.79
CA VAL A 180 -7.32 2.06 8.40
C VAL A 180 -6.56 2.88 7.37
N ASP A 181 -7.24 3.24 6.27
CA ASP A 181 -6.77 4.25 5.31
C ASP A 181 -7.34 5.62 5.71
N PRO A 182 -6.48 6.58 6.13
CA PRO A 182 -6.88 7.92 6.51
C PRO A 182 -7.29 8.81 5.31
N LEU A 183 -7.28 8.29 4.08
CA LEU A 183 -7.54 9.01 2.82
C LEU A 183 -6.56 10.16 2.55
N VAL A 184 -5.57 9.85 1.74
CA VAL A 184 -4.59 10.85 1.27
C VAL A 184 -5.17 11.60 0.08
N MET A 185 -5.50 12.88 0.29
CA MET A 185 -5.98 13.78 -0.76
C MET A 185 -4.82 14.55 -1.42
N PRO A 186 -4.96 14.94 -2.71
CA PRO A 186 -3.96 15.76 -3.39
C PRO A 186 -3.76 17.12 -2.70
N ILE A 187 -2.54 17.43 -2.29
CA ILE A 187 -2.22 18.73 -1.66
C ILE A 187 -2.40 19.91 -2.62
N GLY A 188 -2.32 19.67 -3.93
CA GLY A 188 -2.63 20.68 -4.94
C GLY A 188 -4.10 21.12 -4.96
N ALA A 189 -5.02 20.27 -4.50
CA ALA A 189 -6.44 20.56 -4.37
C ALA A 189 -6.81 21.01 -2.94
N ILE A 190 -6.19 20.41 -1.92
CA ILE A 190 -6.47 20.67 -0.50
C ILE A 190 -5.14 20.92 0.21
N GLY A 191 -4.75 22.17 0.38
CA GLY A 191 -3.43 22.54 0.93
C GLY A 191 -3.11 21.97 2.32
N ALA A 192 -4.12 21.67 3.15
CA ALA A 192 -3.96 21.09 4.47
C ALA A 192 -3.93 19.54 4.47
N ALA A 193 -4.17 18.87 3.34
CA ALA A 193 -4.39 17.42 3.26
C ALA A 193 -3.27 16.61 3.91
N GLY A 194 -2.00 16.98 3.67
CA GLY A 194 -0.87 16.28 4.30
C GLY A 194 -0.90 16.35 5.81
N ARG A 195 -1.16 17.54 6.39
CA ARG A 195 -1.27 17.71 7.86
C ARG A 195 -2.44 16.91 8.43
N GLN A 196 -3.60 16.97 7.78
CA GLN A 196 -4.79 16.22 8.19
C GLN A 196 -4.52 14.72 8.28
N VAL A 197 -3.80 14.15 7.31
CA VAL A 197 -3.41 12.74 7.34
C VAL A 197 -2.51 12.45 8.56
N MET A 198 -1.49 13.27 8.82
CA MET A 198 -0.59 13.07 9.97
C MET A 198 -1.35 13.11 11.30
N ASP A 199 -2.26 14.07 11.45
CA ASP A 199 -3.06 14.23 12.68
C ASP A 199 -4.04 13.07 12.86
N LEU A 200 -4.68 12.62 11.78
CA LEU A 200 -5.58 11.45 11.83
C LEU A 200 -4.80 10.17 12.16
N VAL A 201 -3.64 9.94 11.55
CA VAL A 201 -2.77 8.78 11.84
C VAL A 201 -2.37 8.74 13.32
N ARG A 202 -1.99 9.87 13.92
CA ARG A 202 -1.68 9.93 15.36
C ARG A 202 -2.87 9.52 16.22
N ARG A 203 -4.08 9.98 15.89
CA ARG A 203 -5.31 9.63 16.60
C ARG A 203 -5.67 8.15 16.44
N LEU A 204 -5.63 7.62 15.22
CA LEU A 204 -5.88 6.20 14.94
C LEU A 204 -4.95 5.29 15.75
N ARG A 205 -3.66 5.65 15.81
CA ARG A 205 -2.67 4.93 16.61
C ARG A 205 -2.94 5.01 18.11
N SER A 206 -3.23 6.20 18.64
CA SER A 206 -3.36 6.41 20.10
C SER A 206 -4.70 6.00 20.67
N GLU A 207 -5.80 6.25 19.93
CA GLU A 207 -7.17 6.08 20.42
C GLU A 207 -7.75 4.71 20.00
N LEU A 208 -7.69 4.35 18.71
CA LEU A 208 -8.21 3.07 18.21
C LEU A 208 -7.16 1.94 18.23
N LYS A 209 -5.87 2.27 18.29
CA LYS A 209 -4.74 1.32 18.31
C LYS A 209 -4.74 0.39 17.10
N VAL A 210 -5.16 0.87 15.95
CA VAL A 210 -5.20 0.16 14.66
C VAL A 210 -4.03 0.55 13.78
N ASN A 211 -3.57 -0.40 12.94
CA ASN A 211 -2.58 -0.14 11.92
C ASN A 211 -3.16 0.72 10.79
N THR A 212 -2.30 1.36 10.00
CA THR A 212 -2.71 2.29 8.95
C THR A 212 -2.02 2.00 7.63
N ILE A 213 -2.73 2.30 6.54
CA ILE A 213 -2.28 2.17 5.16
C ILE A 213 -2.70 3.42 4.38
N CYS A 214 -2.02 3.74 3.28
CA CYS A 214 -2.53 4.73 2.32
C CYS A 214 -1.96 4.52 0.92
N GLY A 215 -2.63 5.04 -0.09
CA GLY A 215 -2.08 5.27 -1.41
C GLY A 215 -1.18 6.52 -1.39
N ALA A 216 0.11 6.38 -1.09
CA ALA A 216 1.00 7.52 -0.82
C ALA A 216 1.18 8.44 -2.03
N SER A 217 1.10 7.91 -3.25
CA SER A 217 1.26 8.68 -4.50
C SER A 217 0.15 9.71 -4.73
N ASN A 218 -0.98 9.60 -4.03
CA ASN A 218 -2.11 10.53 -4.15
C ASN A 218 -1.75 11.94 -3.68
N VAL A 219 -0.90 12.08 -2.67
CA VAL A 219 -0.51 13.37 -2.07
C VAL A 219 0.01 14.36 -3.11
N SER A 220 0.75 13.89 -4.10
CA SER A 220 1.43 14.71 -5.12
C SER A 220 0.70 14.77 -6.46
N PHE A 221 -0.53 14.26 -6.55
CA PHE A 221 -1.26 14.22 -7.81
C PHE A 221 -1.41 15.63 -8.42
N GLY A 222 -1.07 15.73 -9.72
CA GLY A 222 -1.11 17.00 -10.46
C GLY A 222 0.09 17.93 -10.23
N LEU A 223 1.05 17.59 -9.36
CA LEU A 223 2.22 18.42 -9.07
C LEU A 223 3.49 17.93 -9.78
N PRO A 224 4.46 18.81 -10.06
CA PRO A 224 5.77 18.41 -10.59
C PRO A 224 6.63 17.76 -9.49
N ASN A 225 7.69 17.03 -9.89
CA ASN A 225 8.64 16.35 -9.02
C ASN A 225 7.94 15.47 -7.95
N ARG A 226 7.00 14.66 -8.39
CA ARG A 226 6.17 13.83 -7.52
C ARG A 226 6.97 12.93 -6.58
N ASN A 227 8.07 12.34 -7.05
CA ASN A 227 8.89 11.44 -6.21
C ASN A 227 9.51 12.16 -5.01
N GLY A 228 9.93 13.41 -5.17
CA GLY A 228 10.44 14.22 -4.07
C GLY A 228 9.36 14.49 -3.01
N LEU A 229 8.15 14.88 -3.46
CA LEU A 229 7.01 15.09 -2.54
C LEU A 229 6.56 13.79 -1.88
N ASN A 230 6.46 12.69 -2.61
CA ASN A 230 6.08 11.39 -2.07
C ASN A 230 7.09 10.90 -1.03
N GLY A 231 8.39 11.08 -1.28
CA GLY A 231 9.44 10.74 -0.31
C GLY A 231 9.35 11.57 0.97
N ALA A 232 9.14 12.89 0.86
CA ALA A 232 8.94 13.76 2.02
C ALA A 232 7.67 13.36 2.80
N PHE A 233 6.55 13.17 2.10
CA PHE A 233 5.28 12.77 2.71
C PHE A 233 5.41 11.45 3.47
N ILE A 234 5.99 10.41 2.85
CA ILE A 234 6.07 9.09 3.48
C ILE A 234 6.94 9.10 4.74
N SER A 235 8.05 9.86 4.73
CA SER A 235 8.89 10.01 5.92
C SER A 235 8.12 10.67 7.07
N MET A 236 7.34 11.72 6.79
CA MET A 236 6.50 12.39 7.79
C MET A 236 5.36 11.49 8.26
N ALA A 237 4.77 10.69 7.38
CA ALA A 237 3.70 9.76 7.71
C ALA A 237 4.20 8.64 8.65
N ILE A 238 5.39 8.08 8.39
CA ILE A 238 6.05 7.11 9.28
C ILE A 238 6.31 7.74 10.66
N ALA A 239 6.82 8.97 10.69
CA ALA A 239 7.03 9.70 11.95
C ALA A 239 5.72 10.00 12.70
N ALA A 240 4.59 10.14 12.00
CA ALA A 240 3.27 10.26 12.61
C ALA A 240 2.71 8.93 13.14
N GLY A 241 3.28 7.79 12.72
CA GLY A 241 2.89 6.45 13.17
C GLY A 241 2.19 5.58 12.11
N MET A 242 2.25 5.95 10.84
CA MET A 242 1.77 5.11 9.73
C MET A 242 2.60 3.84 9.62
N THR A 243 1.94 2.69 9.40
CA THR A 243 2.58 1.37 9.44
C THR A 243 2.81 0.74 8.07
N SER A 244 2.07 1.18 7.05
CA SER A 244 2.21 0.70 5.67
C SER A 244 1.74 1.74 4.65
N ALA A 245 2.15 1.60 3.40
CA ALA A 245 1.57 2.34 2.28
C ALA A 245 1.74 1.60 0.95
N ILE A 246 0.79 1.82 0.05
CA ILE A 246 0.84 1.43 -1.35
C ILE A 246 1.68 2.47 -2.08
N VAL A 247 2.81 2.03 -2.64
CA VAL A 247 3.84 2.87 -3.25
C VAL A 247 4.45 2.21 -4.47
N ASN A 248 5.14 2.98 -5.31
CA ASN A 248 5.99 2.40 -6.36
C ASN A 248 7.41 2.13 -5.82
N PRO A 249 7.78 0.88 -5.50
CA PRO A 249 9.08 0.57 -4.94
C PRO A 249 10.24 0.72 -5.94
N LEU A 250 9.94 0.84 -7.24
CA LEU A 250 10.94 1.08 -8.27
C LEU A 250 11.51 2.52 -8.23
N HIS A 251 10.86 3.43 -7.49
CA HIS A 251 11.37 4.78 -7.26
C HIS A 251 12.34 4.78 -6.07
N THR A 252 13.62 4.86 -6.37
CA THR A 252 14.70 4.82 -5.37
C THR A 252 14.53 5.89 -4.28
N GLU A 253 14.04 7.08 -4.64
CA GLU A 253 13.80 8.19 -3.72
C GLU A 253 12.79 7.81 -2.63
N ILE A 254 11.72 7.11 -3.01
CA ILE A 254 10.66 6.67 -2.08
C ILE A 254 11.22 5.58 -1.15
N MET A 255 11.88 4.57 -1.70
CA MET A 255 12.45 3.48 -0.89
C MET A 255 13.57 3.96 0.03
N THR A 256 14.35 4.95 -0.39
CA THR A 256 15.37 5.60 0.46
C THR A 256 14.70 6.38 1.60
N ALA A 257 13.64 7.12 1.31
CA ALA A 257 12.87 7.86 2.32
C ALA A 257 12.26 6.92 3.38
N ILE A 258 11.66 5.80 2.95
CA ILE A 258 11.10 4.78 3.87
C ILE A 258 12.19 4.20 4.77
N ARG A 259 13.29 3.70 4.20
CA ARG A 259 14.39 3.10 4.97
C ARG A 259 15.05 4.09 5.93
N GLY A 260 15.23 5.35 5.48
CA GLY A 260 15.77 6.43 6.31
C GLY A 260 14.85 6.79 7.47
N ALA A 261 13.54 6.87 7.23
CA ALA A 261 12.56 7.12 8.28
C ALA A 261 12.53 5.99 9.32
N ASP A 262 12.58 4.72 8.88
CA ASP A 262 12.65 3.57 9.81
C ASP A 262 13.88 3.64 10.73
N VAL A 263 15.05 4.01 10.19
CA VAL A 263 16.28 4.20 11.00
C VAL A 263 16.08 5.32 12.01
N ILE A 264 15.60 6.49 11.56
CA ILE A 264 15.44 7.68 12.41
C ILE A 264 14.40 7.43 13.53
N MET A 265 13.34 6.69 13.23
CA MET A 265 12.29 6.35 14.18
C MET A 265 12.62 5.14 15.07
N GLY A 266 13.78 4.48 14.87
CA GLY A 266 14.19 3.31 15.65
C GLY A 266 13.47 2.00 15.27
N ASN A 267 12.76 1.98 14.14
CA ASN A 267 12.04 0.82 13.64
C ASN A 267 12.97 -0.19 12.95
N ASP A 268 14.15 0.25 12.49
CA ASP A 268 15.19 -0.61 11.91
C ASP A 268 16.26 -0.88 12.98
N LYS A 269 16.11 -2.00 13.69
CA LYS A 269 17.00 -2.41 14.77
C LYS A 269 18.45 -2.49 14.29
N GLU A 270 19.37 -1.81 15.00
CA GLU A 270 20.79 -1.77 14.68
C GLU A 270 21.08 -1.25 13.26
N CYS A 271 20.13 -0.51 12.65
CA CYS A 271 20.21 -0.05 11.26
C CYS A 271 20.47 -1.18 10.25
N ALA A 272 20.02 -2.42 10.56
CA ALA A 272 20.41 -3.62 9.81
C ALA A 272 19.94 -3.60 8.35
N ASN A 273 18.69 -3.17 8.10
CA ASN A 273 18.14 -3.09 6.74
C ASN A 273 18.79 -1.96 5.94
N TRP A 274 19.06 -0.80 6.59
CA TRP A 274 19.78 0.31 5.97
C TRP A 274 21.19 -0.09 5.57
N ILE A 275 21.95 -0.70 6.49
CA ILE A 275 23.32 -1.15 6.23
C ILE A 275 23.33 -2.18 5.09
N ARG A 276 22.42 -3.15 5.10
CA ARG A 276 22.32 -4.16 4.04
C ARG A 276 22.04 -3.52 2.68
N ALA A 277 21.11 -2.56 2.62
CA ALA A 277 20.71 -1.92 1.37
C ALA A 277 21.80 -1.04 0.75
N TYR A 278 22.69 -0.45 1.57
CA TYR A 278 23.63 0.56 1.09
C TYR A 278 25.12 0.20 1.24
N ARG A 279 25.47 -0.77 2.07
CA ARG A 279 26.85 -1.25 2.20
C ARG A 279 27.26 -2.18 1.05
N GLU A 280 26.33 -2.89 0.44
CA GLU A 280 26.55 -3.80 -0.68
C GLU A 280 26.50 -3.11 -2.05
N LEU A 281 26.24 -1.80 -2.12
CA LEU A 281 26.40 -1.05 -3.35
C LEU A 281 27.89 -1.02 -3.72
N PRO A 282 28.30 -1.57 -4.89
CA PRO A 282 29.73 -1.61 -5.27
C PRO A 282 30.29 -0.21 -5.23
N ALA A 283 31.43 -0.03 -4.57
CA ALA A 283 32.21 1.19 -4.59
C ALA A 283 32.45 1.60 -6.06
N GLY A 284 31.75 2.63 -6.56
CA GLY A 284 31.79 3.03 -7.96
C GLY A 284 30.47 3.53 -8.54
N ALA A 285 29.34 3.29 -7.90
CA ALA A 285 28.03 3.77 -8.39
C ALA A 285 27.92 5.31 -8.28
N GLU A 286 28.43 5.89 -7.20
CA GLU A 286 28.48 7.35 -7.02
C GLU A 286 29.46 8.02 -7.98
N ASP A 287 30.62 7.39 -8.22
CA ASP A 287 31.66 7.90 -9.11
C ASP A 287 31.19 7.92 -10.59
N ARG A 288 30.36 6.96 -10.98
CA ARG A 288 29.76 6.94 -12.34
C ARG A 288 28.72 8.05 -12.55
N ARG A 289 27.93 8.42 -11.52
CA ARG A 289 26.98 9.55 -11.59
C ARG A 289 27.72 10.90 -11.59
N ALA A 290 28.74 11.06 -10.78
CA ALA A 290 29.57 12.25 -10.73
C ALA A 290 30.34 12.47 -12.05
N ARG A 291 30.88 11.41 -12.65
CA ARG A 291 31.57 11.45 -13.96
C ARG A 291 30.64 11.74 -15.14
N ARG A 292 29.37 11.23 -15.13
CA ARG A 292 28.36 11.60 -16.12
C ARG A 292 27.92 13.06 -16.00
N GLY A 293 27.79 13.59 -14.79
CA GLY A 293 27.45 15.00 -14.54
C GLY A 293 28.56 15.96 -14.99
N ARG A 294 29.84 15.61 -14.75
CA ARG A 294 30.99 16.40 -15.22
C ARG A 294 31.15 16.37 -16.76
N ARG A 295 30.96 15.21 -17.41
CA ARG A 295 30.99 15.12 -18.88
C ARG A 295 29.90 15.91 -19.58
N ARG A 296 28.68 15.99 -18.99
CA ARG A 296 27.60 16.81 -19.54
C ARG A 296 27.88 18.32 -19.41
N ARG A 297 28.54 18.77 -18.34
CA ARG A 297 28.90 20.19 -18.15
C ARG A 297 30.07 20.64 -19.04
N GLN A 298 30.95 19.71 -19.45
CA GLN A 298 32.06 20.00 -20.40
C GLN A 298 31.63 19.92 -21.87
N ALA A 299 30.49 19.33 -22.20
CA ALA A 299 29.95 19.26 -23.56
C ALA A 299 29.01 20.45 -23.91
N THR A 300 28.74 21.32 -22.94
CA THR A 300 27.88 22.53 -23.08
C THR A 300 28.63 23.83 -22.80
N ALA A 301 29.96 23.79 -22.68
CA ALA A 301 30.90 24.92 -22.67
C ALA A 301 31.79 24.85 -23.89
#